data_35ea61056380795b3a707d3eb002949e
#
_entry.id   35ea61056380795b3a707d3eb002949e
#
_cell.length_a   1.000
_cell.length_b   1.000
_cell.length_c   1.000
_cell.angle_alpha   90.00
_cell.angle_beta   90.00
_cell.angle_gamma   90.00
#
_symmetry.space_group_name_H-M   'P 1'
#
loop_
_entity.id
_entity.type
_entity.pdbx_description
1 polymer ?
#
loop_
_entity_poly.entity_id
_entity_poly.type
_entity_poly.pdbx_seq_one_letter_code
_entity_poly.pdbx_strand_id
1 'polypeptide(L)'
;QHGTSAIYFSRPVTRTDYTLMKYISAASILSLVIVISYCAYFAAGIVLNNEGWAFLLDTTTYFIGGLVAAVMLVVTFTSIGLALSSLSTGRFFPAASFLGVIFGSRILAFLIQLLFDRDTMYLLSPYDNLAHTGQWMMGLNPTYDFPVAWSFVTLLVMNGVSMYVLISRVNSLEVTRE
;
A
#
# COMPACT_ATOMS: atom_id res chain seq x y z
N GLN A 1 -31.36 33.25 11.81
CA GLN A 1 -30.28 32.67 10.95
C GLN A 1 -29.89 31.26 11.44
N HIS A 2 -30.81 30.29 11.49
CA HIS A 2 -30.52 28.92 11.93
C HIS A 2 -30.99 27.82 10.95
N GLY A 3 -31.25 28.17 9.68
CA GLY A 3 -31.84 27.24 8.72
C GLY A 3 -30.87 26.54 7.74
N THR A 4 -29.62 26.95 7.65
CA THR A 4 -28.70 26.45 6.61
C THR A 4 -27.84 25.23 7.02
N SER A 5 -27.70 24.98 8.30
CA SER A 5 -26.94 23.82 8.79
C SER A 5 -27.68 22.49 8.63
N ALA A 6 -29.01 22.50 8.66
CA ALA A 6 -29.82 21.28 8.57
C ALA A 6 -29.82 20.65 7.16
N ILE A 7 -29.53 21.43 6.11
CA ILE A 7 -29.52 20.92 4.74
C ILE A 7 -28.26 20.11 4.40
N TYR A 8 -27.15 20.37 5.09
CA TYR A 8 -25.91 19.62 4.91
C TYR A 8 -25.93 18.20 5.53
N PHE A 9 -26.80 17.96 6.51
CA PHE A 9 -26.92 16.65 7.19
C PHE A 9 -28.04 15.76 6.64
N SER A 10 -28.73 16.16 5.58
CA SER A 10 -29.86 15.41 5.03
C SER A 10 -29.53 14.34 4.00
N ARG A 11 -28.26 14.13 3.63
CA ARG A 11 -27.87 12.96 2.84
C ARG A 11 -27.36 11.88 3.79
N PRO A 12 -28.05 10.74 3.88
CA PRO A 12 -27.53 9.60 4.63
C PRO A 12 -26.26 9.11 3.93
N VAL A 13 -25.10 9.52 4.43
CA VAL A 13 -23.81 8.96 3.99
C VAL A 13 -23.80 7.53 4.50
N THR A 14 -23.81 6.56 3.59
CA THR A 14 -23.75 5.15 3.98
C THR A 14 -22.36 4.85 4.58
N ARG A 15 -22.28 3.82 5.41
CA ARG A 15 -21.00 3.38 6.02
C ARG A 15 -19.95 3.04 4.98
N THR A 16 -20.42 2.45 3.89
CA THR A 16 -19.59 2.10 2.75
C THR A 16 -19.01 3.36 2.10
N ASP A 17 -19.84 4.40 1.92
CA ASP A 17 -19.38 5.68 1.34
C ASP A 17 -18.32 6.34 2.23
N TYR A 18 -18.53 6.35 3.55
CA TYR A 18 -17.54 6.89 4.49
C TYR A 18 -16.20 6.15 4.42
N THR A 19 -16.24 4.81 4.44
CA THR A 19 -15.03 3.97 4.37
C THR A 19 -14.32 4.18 3.03
N LEU A 20 -15.08 4.22 1.93
CA LEU A 20 -14.55 4.42 0.60
C LEU A 20 -13.91 5.82 0.46
N MET A 21 -14.57 6.86 0.92
CA MET A 21 -14.05 8.23 0.87
C MET A 21 -12.75 8.36 1.68
N LYS A 22 -12.68 7.75 2.86
CA LYS A 22 -11.49 7.73 3.68
C LYS A 22 -10.34 6.97 2.99
N TYR A 23 -10.66 5.86 2.35
CA TYR A 23 -9.69 5.07 1.59
C TYR A 23 -9.15 5.87 0.39
N ILE A 24 -10.03 6.43 -0.44
CA ILE A 24 -9.65 7.23 -1.61
C ILE A 24 -8.82 8.43 -1.19
N SER A 25 -9.19 9.14 -0.13
CA SER A 25 -8.44 10.29 0.36
C SER A 25 -7.02 9.90 0.78
N ALA A 26 -6.85 8.83 1.55
CA ALA A 26 -5.54 8.36 1.98
C ALA A 26 -4.71 7.84 0.79
N ALA A 27 -5.32 7.07 -0.11
CA ALA A 27 -4.68 6.57 -1.32
C ALA A 27 -4.24 7.72 -2.25
N SER A 28 -5.05 8.77 -2.39
CA SER A 28 -4.72 9.93 -3.22
C SER A 28 -3.48 10.66 -2.70
N ILE A 29 -3.37 10.87 -1.38
CA ILE A 29 -2.20 11.52 -0.77
C ILE A 29 -0.95 10.67 -0.99
N LEU A 30 -1.03 9.35 -0.74
CA LEU A 30 0.08 8.44 -0.97
C LEU A 30 0.46 8.35 -2.45
N SER A 31 -0.53 8.29 -3.36
CA SER A 31 -0.27 8.31 -4.80
C SER A 31 0.46 9.56 -5.23
N LEU A 32 0.04 10.72 -4.72
CA LEU A 32 0.69 11.99 -5.04
C LEU A 32 2.17 11.97 -4.66
N VAL A 33 2.51 11.46 -3.49
CA VAL A 33 3.90 11.38 -3.04
C VAL A 33 4.68 10.33 -3.84
N ILE A 34 4.15 9.12 -3.97
CA ILE A 34 4.88 7.98 -4.53
C ILE A 34 4.98 8.09 -6.05
N VAL A 35 3.85 8.33 -6.73
CA VAL A 35 3.79 8.35 -8.21
C VAL A 35 4.50 9.58 -8.76
N ILE A 36 4.33 10.76 -8.14
CA ILE A 36 5.04 11.96 -8.58
C ILE A 36 6.54 11.81 -8.39
N SER A 37 7.00 11.28 -7.26
CA SER A 37 8.43 11.03 -7.03
C SER A 37 8.99 10.04 -8.04
N TYR A 38 8.25 8.99 -8.38
CA TYR A 38 8.64 8.02 -9.39
C TYR A 38 8.74 8.65 -10.78
N CYS A 39 7.73 9.42 -11.20
CA CYS A 39 7.75 10.13 -12.48
C CYS A 39 8.88 11.17 -12.55
N ALA A 40 9.14 11.88 -11.44
CA ALA A 40 10.23 12.83 -11.36
C ALA A 40 11.61 12.16 -11.51
N TYR A 41 11.77 10.96 -10.94
CA TYR A 41 12.98 10.15 -11.12
C TYR A 41 13.23 9.79 -12.59
N PHE A 42 12.18 9.34 -13.30
CA PHE A 42 12.30 9.05 -14.74
C PHE A 42 12.52 10.31 -15.58
N ALA A 43 11.84 11.42 -15.25
CA ALA A 43 12.08 12.70 -15.92
C ALA A 43 13.52 13.17 -15.75
N ALA A 44 14.09 13.02 -14.56
CA ALA A 44 15.50 13.28 -14.30
C ALA A 44 16.41 12.37 -15.14
N GLY A 45 16.07 11.09 -15.28
CA GLY A 45 16.78 10.15 -16.15
C GLY A 45 16.82 10.59 -17.61
N ILE A 46 15.71 11.08 -18.16
CA ILE A 46 15.64 11.60 -19.54
C ILE A 46 16.53 12.83 -19.71
N VAL A 47 16.54 13.74 -18.71
CA VAL A 47 17.31 14.99 -18.80
C VAL A 47 18.80 14.77 -18.62
N LEU A 48 19.18 13.86 -17.71
CA LEU A 48 20.57 13.61 -17.34
C LEU A 48 21.27 12.62 -18.27
N ASN A 49 20.51 11.80 -18.99
CA ASN A 49 21.09 10.84 -19.93
C ASN A 49 21.29 11.51 -21.30
N ASN A 50 22.46 11.33 -21.90
CA ASN A 50 22.77 11.88 -23.21
C ASN A 50 21.87 11.35 -24.35
N GLU A 51 21.10 10.29 -24.10
CA GLU A 51 20.19 9.65 -25.05
C GLU A 51 18.82 10.33 -25.11
N GLY A 52 18.47 11.21 -24.15
CA GLY A 52 17.22 11.95 -24.11
C GLY A 52 15.97 11.04 -24.22
N TRP A 53 15.17 11.24 -25.24
CA TRP A 53 13.94 10.44 -25.47
C TRP A 53 14.19 8.97 -25.80
N ALA A 54 15.34 8.61 -26.35
CA ALA A 54 15.70 7.21 -26.61
C ALA A 54 15.78 6.43 -25.28
N PHE A 55 16.29 7.03 -24.23
CA PHE A 55 16.29 6.44 -22.88
C PHE A 55 14.89 6.02 -22.43
N LEU A 56 13.87 6.88 -22.64
CA LEU A 56 12.50 6.53 -22.24
C LEU A 56 11.96 5.35 -23.07
N LEU A 57 12.24 5.30 -24.35
CA LEU A 57 11.79 4.21 -25.23
C LEU A 57 12.43 2.88 -24.84
N ASP A 58 13.73 2.88 -24.56
CA ASP A 58 14.48 1.68 -24.17
C ASP A 58 14.09 1.20 -22.76
N THR A 59 13.67 2.13 -21.90
CA THR A 59 13.26 1.82 -20.49
C THR A 59 11.75 1.78 -20.29
N THR A 60 10.94 1.74 -21.36
CA THR A 60 9.47 1.75 -21.28
C THR A 60 8.92 0.64 -20.37
N THR A 61 9.47 -0.57 -20.44
CA THR A 61 9.07 -1.71 -19.60
C THR A 61 9.29 -1.40 -18.12
N TYR A 62 10.46 -0.83 -17.78
CA TYR A 62 10.77 -0.42 -16.40
C TYR A 62 9.84 0.70 -15.93
N PHE A 63 9.52 1.65 -16.81
CA PHE A 63 8.64 2.76 -16.49
C PHE A 63 7.21 2.28 -16.20
N ILE A 64 6.63 1.49 -17.09
CA ILE A 64 5.26 0.97 -16.92
C ILE A 64 5.19 -0.01 -15.75
N GLY A 65 6.13 -0.95 -15.67
CA GLY A 65 6.19 -1.92 -14.57
C GLY A 65 6.33 -1.25 -13.21
N GLY A 66 7.17 -0.23 -13.12
CA GLY A 66 7.34 0.53 -11.89
C GLY A 66 6.12 1.38 -11.52
N LEU A 67 5.37 1.94 -12.50
CA LEU A 67 4.10 2.61 -12.23
C LEU A 67 3.07 1.64 -11.63
N VAL A 68 2.95 0.44 -12.20
CA VAL A 68 2.03 -0.58 -11.67
C VAL A 68 2.46 -1.00 -10.26
N ALA A 69 3.76 -1.20 -10.03
CA ALA A 69 4.31 -1.51 -8.72
C ALA A 69 4.04 -0.37 -7.70
N ALA A 70 4.17 0.90 -8.12
CA ALA A 70 3.84 2.06 -7.29
C ALA A 70 2.36 2.08 -6.89
N VAL A 71 1.44 1.77 -7.80
CA VAL A 71 0.01 1.64 -7.49
C VAL A 71 -0.25 0.51 -6.50
N MET A 72 0.39 -0.66 -6.68
CA MET A 72 0.28 -1.78 -5.72
C MET A 72 0.78 -1.39 -4.33
N LEU A 73 1.88 -0.65 -4.25
CA LEU A 73 2.43 -0.13 -3.00
C LEU A 73 1.44 0.82 -2.32
N VAL A 74 0.85 1.76 -3.08
CA VAL A 74 -0.19 2.68 -2.56
C VAL A 74 -1.37 1.91 -2.01
N VAL A 75 -1.92 0.95 -2.76
CA VAL A 75 -3.05 0.13 -2.32
C VAL A 75 -2.72 -0.62 -1.04
N THR A 76 -1.58 -1.30 -0.99
CA THR A 76 -1.18 -2.11 0.16
C THR A 76 -0.94 -1.26 1.40
N PHE A 77 -0.20 -0.17 1.28
CA PHE A 77 0.09 0.71 2.41
C PHE A 77 -1.15 1.43 2.92
N THR A 78 -2.04 1.86 2.02
CA THR A 78 -3.33 2.46 2.41
C THR A 78 -4.18 1.45 3.17
N SER A 79 -4.31 0.22 2.66
CA SER A 79 -5.12 -0.83 3.29
C SER A 79 -4.62 -1.16 4.70
N ILE A 80 -3.31 -1.43 4.84
CA ILE A 80 -2.69 -1.74 6.14
C ILE A 80 -2.80 -0.54 7.08
N GLY A 81 -2.46 0.67 6.61
CA GLY A 81 -2.48 1.88 7.42
C GLY A 81 -3.87 2.21 7.96
N LEU A 82 -4.90 2.11 7.13
CA LEU A 82 -6.28 2.35 7.56
C LEU A 82 -6.81 1.26 8.48
N ALA A 83 -6.46 -0.02 8.24
CA ALA A 83 -6.82 -1.11 9.15
C ALA A 83 -6.24 -0.88 10.54
N LEU A 84 -4.94 -0.59 10.64
CA LEU A 84 -4.27 -0.30 11.90
C LEU A 84 -4.81 0.96 12.57
N SER A 85 -5.09 2.02 11.79
CA SER A 85 -5.73 3.23 12.30
C SER A 85 -7.12 2.96 12.88
N SER A 86 -7.88 2.03 12.31
CA SER A 86 -9.21 1.68 12.80
C SER A 86 -9.19 0.89 14.12
N LEU A 87 -8.09 0.19 14.40
CA LEU A 87 -7.90 -0.58 15.64
C LEU A 87 -7.39 0.28 16.80
N SER A 88 -6.94 1.48 16.52
CA SER A 88 -6.24 2.34 17.46
C SER A 88 -7.15 3.38 18.08
N THR A 89 -6.99 3.61 19.39
CA THR A 89 -7.64 4.69 20.15
C THR A 89 -6.70 5.87 20.42
N GLY A 90 -5.39 5.70 20.21
CA GLY A 90 -4.37 6.72 20.49
C GLY A 90 -3.87 7.44 19.24
N ARG A 91 -3.40 8.67 19.42
CA ARG A 91 -2.93 9.54 18.33
C ARG A 91 -1.67 9.02 17.61
N PHE A 92 -0.73 8.45 18.36
CA PHE A 92 0.56 7.98 17.83
C PHE A 92 0.58 6.50 17.47
N PHE A 93 -0.33 5.72 18.01
CA PHE A 93 -0.37 4.28 17.85
C PHE A 93 -0.51 3.82 16.38
N PRO A 94 -1.32 4.46 15.52
CA PRO A 94 -1.42 4.06 14.12
C PRO A 94 -0.10 4.13 13.37
N ALA A 95 0.67 5.20 13.58
CA ALA A 95 1.97 5.37 12.93
C ALA A 95 3.00 4.35 13.46
N ALA A 96 3.07 4.17 14.78
CA ALA A 96 3.98 3.21 15.39
C ALA A 96 3.66 1.77 14.98
N SER A 97 2.38 1.38 14.96
CA SER A 97 1.95 0.04 14.53
C SER A 97 2.18 -0.19 13.04
N PHE A 98 1.98 0.82 12.19
CA PHE A 98 2.29 0.73 10.77
C PHE A 98 3.78 0.48 10.53
N LEU A 99 4.65 1.26 11.15
CA LEU A 99 6.10 1.05 11.09
C LEU A 99 6.49 -0.32 11.66
N GLY A 100 5.87 -0.71 12.78
CA GLY A 100 6.07 -2.03 13.39
C GLY A 100 5.69 -3.18 12.45
N VAL A 101 4.57 -3.07 11.73
CA VAL A 101 4.16 -4.09 10.76
C VAL A 101 5.12 -4.15 9.58
N ILE A 102 5.48 -3.01 8.99
CA ILE A 102 6.34 -2.99 7.80
C ILE A 102 7.77 -3.43 8.12
N PHE A 103 8.40 -2.82 9.12
CA PHE A 103 9.79 -3.13 9.47
C PHE A 103 9.91 -4.36 10.37
N GLY A 104 9.01 -4.52 11.32
CA GLY A 104 9.03 -5.66 12.24
C GLY A 104 8.80 -6.98 11.54
N SER A 105 7.87 -7.06 10.58
CA SER A 105 7.65 -8.27 9.78
C SER A 105 8.88 -8.61 8.93
N ARG A 106 9.57 -7.62 8.39
CA ARG A 106 10.80 -7.82 7.63
C ARG A 106 11.94 -8.35 8.51
N ILE A 107 12.13 -7.74 9.68
CA ILE A 107 13.14 -8.21 10.64
C ILE A 107 12.82 -9.65 11.06
N LEU A 108 11.56 -9.95 11.37
CA LEU A 108 11.12 -11.28 11.73
C LEU A 108 11.36 -12.29 10.60
N ALA A 109 10.99 -11.93 9.36
CA ALA A 109 11.22 -12.77 8.19
C ALA A 109 12.71 -13.07 8.00
N PHE A 110 13.56 -12.07 8.15
CA PHE A 110 15.01 -12.22 8.06
C PHE A 110 15.57 -13.14 9.14
N LEU A 111 15.13 -12.98 10.41
CA LEU A 111 15.57 -13.83 11.51
C LEU A 111 15.14 -15.30 11.31
N ILE A 112 13.93 -15.52 10.82
CA ILE A 112 13.43 -16.87 10.53
C ILE A 112 14.16 -17.46 9.32
N GLN A 113 14.44 -16.68 8.28
CA GLN A 113 15.22 -17.10 7.12
C GLN A 113 16.62 -17.56 7.53
N LEU A 114 17.28 -16.85 8.45
CA LEU A 114 18.58 -17.23 9.01
C LEU A 114 18.55 -18.61 9.72
N LEU A 115 17.41 -18.99 10.31
CA LEU A 115 17.26 -20.26 11.02
C LEU A 115 16.94 -21.43 10.08
N PHE A 116 16.15 -21.18 9.05
CA PHE A 116 15.62 -22.23 8.18
C PHE A 116 16.27 -22.27 6.77
N ASP A 117 17.08 -21.25 6.45
CA ASP A 117 17.73 -21.08 5.14
C ASP A 117 16.74 -21.20 3.96
N ARG A 118 15.60 -20.51 4.08
CA ARG A 118 14.54 -20.52 3.07
C ARG A 118 14.03 -19.11 2.79
N ASP A 119 14.11 -18.68 1.55
CA ASP A 119 13.62 -17.37 1.11
C ASP A 119 12.10 -17.22 1.22
N THR A 120 11.36 -18.32 1.26
CA THR A 120 9.90 -18.30 1.45
C THR A 120 9.45 -17.61 2.73
N MET A 121 10.35 -17.41 3.71
CA MET A 121 10.05 -16.68 4.94
C MET A 121 9.80 -15.19 4.71
N TYR A 122 10.33 -14.63 3.61
CA TYR A 122 10.07 -13.23 3.23
C TYR A 122 8.62 -12.99 2.79
N LEU A 123 7.82 -14.04 2.55
CA LEU A 123 6.37 -13.90 2.36
C LEU A 123 5.64 -13.28 3.57
N LEU A 124 6.21 -13.34 4.78
CA LEU A 124 5.67 -12.67 5.96
C LEU A 124 5.74 -11.14 5.89
N SER A 125 6.63 -10.61 5.07
CA SER A 125 6.89 -9.17 4.97
C SER A 125 6.13 -8.53 3.81
N PRO A 126 5.24 -7.57 4.05
CA PRO A 126 4.58 -6.82 2.98
C PRO A 126 5.58 -6.10 2.08
N TYR A 127 6.67 -5.58 2.67
CA TYR A 127 7.71 -4.87 1.93
C TYR A 127 8.41 -5.79 0.92
N ASP A 128 8.82 -6.99 1.34
CA ASP A 128 9.57 -7.91 0.49
C ASP A 128 8.68 -8.49 -0.62
N ASN A 129 7.39 -8.74 -0.33
CA ASN A 129 6.43 -9.14 -1.36
C ASN A 129 6.19 -8.04 -2.40
N LEU A 130 6.10 -6.77 -1.98
CA LEU A 130 5.99 -5.63 -2.91
C LEU A 130 7.27 -5.47 -3.73
N ALA A 131 8.45 -5.65 -3.13
CA ALA A 131 9.71 -5.60 -3.85
C ALA A 131 9.81 -6.71 -4.90
N HIS A 132 9.47 -7.95 -4.53
CA HIS A 132 9.51 -9.12 -5.41
C HIS A 132 8.55 -8.98 -6.60
N THR A 133 7.29 -8.58 -6.34
CA THR A 133 6.31 -8.34 -7.41
C THR A 133 6.71 -7.14 -8.29
N GLY A 134 7.24 -6.08 -7.69
CA GLY A 134 7.71 -4.90 -8.41
C GLY A 134 8.87 -5.21 -9.33
N GLN A 135 9.87 -5.99 -8.87
CA GLN A 135 10.99 -6.44 -9.70
C GLN A 135 10.49 -7.23 -10.92
N TRP A 136 9.58 -8.17 -10.69
CA TRP A 136 9.00 -8.95 -11.78
C TRP A 136 8.23 -8.09 -12.79
N MET A 137 7.43 -7.12 -12.32
CA MET A 137 6.69 -6.20 -13.20
C MET A 137 7.62 -5.32 -14.05
N MET A 138 8.76 -4.95 -13.51
CA MET A 138 9.78 -4.20 -14.23
C MET A 138 10.65 -5.08 -15.15
N GLY A 139 10.45 -6.40 -15.15
CA GLY A 139 11.28 -7.33 -15.94
C GLY A 139 12.68 -7.52 -15.37
N LEU A 140 12.88 -7.21 -14.08
CA LEU A 140 14.13 -7.45 -13.37
C LEU A 140 14.17 -8.89 -12.84
N ASN A 141 15.38 -9.40 -12.64
CA ASN A 141 15.57 -10.68 -11.97
C ASN A 141 15.11 -10.58 -10.51
N PRO A 142 14.20 -11.45 -10.06
CA PRO A 142 13.74 -11.45 -8.68
C PRO A 142 14.88 -11.73 -7.70
N THR A 143 14.86 -11.03 -6.57
CA THR A 143 15.86 -11.24 -5.51
C THR A 143 15.66 -12.56 -4.77
N TYR A 144 14.41 -13.07 -4.72
CA TYR A 144 14.02 -14.24 -3.94
C TYR A 144 13.80 -15.46 -4.83
N ASP A 145 14.22 -16.63 -4.33
CA ASP A 145 14.15 -17.92 -5.05
C ASP A 145 12.82 -18.65 -4.78
N PHE A 146 11.69 -17.95 -5.01
CA PHE A 146 10.36 -18.56 -4.99
C PHE A 146 9.44 -17.92 -6.04
N PRO A 147 8.36 -18.62 -6.46
CA PRO A 147 7.46 -18.13 -7.51
C PRO A 147 6.80 -16.80 -7.14
N VAL A 148 6.88 -15.82 -8.02
CA VAL A 148 6.28 -14.48 -7.83
C VAL A 148 4.78 -14.54 -7.55
N ALA A 149 4.10 -15.56 -8.08
CA ALA A 149 2.68 -15.79 -7.80
C ALA A 149 2.35 -15.87 -6.30
N TRP A 150 3.26 -16.40 -5.48
CA TRP A 150 3.07 -16.47 -4.03
C TRP A 150 3.08 -15.09 -3.38
N SER A 151 3.94 -14.19 -3.84
CA SER A 151 3.93 -12.79 -3.38
C SER A 151 2.64 -12.07 -3.76
N PHE A 152 2.11 -12.30 -4.97
CA PHE A 152 0.81 -11.75 -5.37
C PHE A 152 -0.33 -12.26 -4.49
N VAL A 153 -0.39 -13.57 -4.25
CA VAL A 153 -1.41 -14.16 -3.38
C VAL A 153 -1.29 -13.62 -1.95
N THR A 154 -0.08 -13.52 -1.42
CA THR A 154 0.16 -12.98 -0.08
C THR A 154 -0.29 -11.53 0.02
N LEU A 155 0.06 -10.67 -0.94
CA LEU A 155 -0.40 -9.29 -0.99
C LEU A 155 -1.92 -9.19 -1.08
N LEU A 156 -2.55 -10.05 -1.88
CA LEU A 156 -4.00 -10.09 -2.01
C LEU A 156 -4.67 -10.47 -0.68
N VAL A 157 -4.15 -11.48 0.00
CA VAL A 157 -4.63 -11.89 1.34
C VAL A 157 -4.41 -10.77 2.36
N MET A 158 -3.23 -10.15 2.41
CA MET A 158 -2.94 -9.05 3.33
C MET A 158 -3.88 -7.87 3.11
N ASN A 159 -4.11 -7.46 1.85
CA ASN A 159 -5.05 -6.40 1.52
C ASN A 159 -6.49 -6.79 1.89
N GLY A 160 -6.90 -8.03 1.59
CA GLY A 160 -8.24 -8.54 1.92
C GLY A 160 -8.51 -8.54 3.43
N VAL A 161 -7.55 -9.03 4.22
CA VAL A 161 -7.63 -9.01 5.69
C VAL A 161 -7.67 -7.57 6.22
N SER A 162 -6.85 -6.68 5.68
CA SER A 162 -6.84 -5.26 6.09
C SER A 162 -8.17 -4.59 5.81
N MET A 163 -8.76 -4.81 4.64
CA MET A 163 -10.07 -4.27 4.28
C MET A 163 -11.19 -4.87 5.14
N TYR A 164 -11.14 -6.16 5.42
CA TYR A 164 -12.09 -6.82 6.33
C TYR A 164 -12.04 -6.22 7.73
N VAL A 165 -10.85 -6.02 8.29
CA VAL A 165 -10.66 -5.36 9.59
C VAL A 165 -11.22 -3.94 9.58
N LEU A 166 -10.93 -3.16 8.55
CA LEU A 166 -11.44 -1.80 8.41
C LEU A 166 -12.98 -1.77 8.40
N ILE A 167 -13.61 -2.60 7.56
CA ILE A 167 -15.08 -2.64 7.42
C ILE A 167 -15.73 -3.13 8.70
N SER A 168 -15.19 -4.19 9.33
CA SER A 168 -15.78 -4.76 10.56
C SER A 168 -15.74 -3.75 11.72
N ARG A 169 -14.67 -2.95 11.80
CA ARG A 169 -14.56 -1.91 12.83
C ARG A 169 -15.51 -0.74 12.60
N VAL A 170 -15.70 -0.30 11.37
CA VAL A 170 -16.68 0.74 11.05
C VAL A 170 -18.10 0.27 11.44
N ASN A 171 -18.41 -1.01 11.22
CA ASN A 171 -19.69 -1.58 11.59
C ASN A 171 -19.91 -1.70 13.11
N SER A 172 -18.84 -1.97 13.88
CA SER A 172 -18.95 -2.17 15.34
C SER A 172 -19.12 -0.86 16.13
N LEU A 173 -18.71 0.29 15.61
CA LEU A 173 -18.76 1.58 16.31
C LEU A 173 -20.18 2.13 16.50
N GLU A 174 -21.18 1.61 15.79
CA GLU A 174 -22.58 2.07 15.91
C GLU A 174 -23.44 1.23 16.84
N VAL A 175 -23.10 -0.05 17.05
CA VAL A 175 -23.84 -0.91 18.00
C VAL A 175 -23.71 -0.43 19.45
N THR A 176 -22.71 0.40 19.73
CA THR A 176 -22.43 0.95 21.08
C THR A 176 -23.16 2.29 21.33
N ARG A 177 -23.95 2.81 20.37
CA ARG A 177 -24.67 4.08 20.49
C ARG A 177 -26.20 3.94 20.66
N GLU A 178 -26.73 2.72 20.65
CA GLU A 178 -28.09 2.38 21.09
C GLU A 178 -28.04 1.87 22.54
#